data_577ca0e5a4819b35a53893e53af61663
#
_entry.id   577ca0e5a4819b35a53893e53af61663
#
_cell.length_a   1.000
_cell.length_b   1.000
_cell.length_c   1.000
_cell.angle_alpha   90.00
_cell.angle_beta   90.00
_cell.angle_gamma   90.00
#
_symmetry.space_group_name_H-M   'P 1'
#
loop_
_entity.id
_entity.type
_entity.pdbx_description
1 polymer ?
#
loop_
_entity_poly.entity_id
_entity_poly.type
_entity_poly.pdbx_seq_one_letter_code
_entity_poly.pdbx_strand_id
1 'polypeptide(L)'
;MSGGPTTIVQRRVAITALLCGMAFAVVGARLVDVMLFRAASAAVAESRHAGGDLRRGDIFDRDGELLARDLPVRDVFVQPSVLENARAAAHELAGAAGVSETRLSRLFASHAKAGDYVLVARQLPPDAQARLAELGLPSLEFDVSSKRFYPKSRAAVQVLGQVDADGRGLTGLELGLNKRLREGHAAQLSLDLRVQFALASEVEAAREQFDAKAAGGIVMNVNTGEILAMASLPDGFSDVGRSDGVNPNRNRMVRDVYELGSVFKIFAFALAMEDHTIGLDDQLPIGRGFKLGRYMIRDAEKMPAMLAARDILAQSSNAGTAQIALRSGPERQRAFLAALGLLSPIRSEDPEGARPIYPRHWGQTETATIGFGHGISVSALSFATAAAIIVNGGRRIFPTFLKRSGDARGEQVIAPETSATMRQLLRYVVTDGTGKLADVAGYDVGGKTGSAEKNEGGRYVAHRLLTSFCAVFPIDKPRYLVFVLLDEPHGAKATGVMALAGHTAAPLAGRVIARIAPMLEMAADAPILAQTSGNP
;
A
#
# COMPACT_ATOMS: atom_id res chain seq x y z
N MET A 1 68.48 -65.17 -42.15
CA MET A 1 68.39 -64.20 -41.04
C MET A 1 67.02 -64.35 -40.39
N SER A 2 66.95 -65.15 -39.33
CA SER A 2 65.69 -65.54 -38.68
C SER A 2 65.22 -64.46 -37.68
N GLY A 3 64.12 -63.86 -37.99
CA GLY A 3 63.39 -63.04 -37.00
C GLY A 3 62.72 -63.91 -35.97
N GLY A 4 63.25 -63.93 -34.73
CA GLY A 4 62.85 -64.85 -33.65
C GLY A 4 61.40 -64.54 -33.15
N PRO A 5 60.76 -65.50 -32.50
CA PRO A 5 59.39 -65.46 -31.97
C PRO A 5 59.17 -64.31 -30.97
N THR A 6 60.19 -63.72 -30.39
CA THR A 6 60.14 -62.58 -29.45
C THR A 6 59.64 -61.28 -30.08
N THR A 7 59.90 -61.03 -31.38
CA THR A 7 59.44 -59.83 -32.07
C THR A 7 57.93 -59.82 -32.35
N ILE A 8 57.32 -61.00 -32.59
CA ILE A 8 55.90 -61.13 -32.83
C ILE A 8 55.08 -60.91 -31.53
N VAL A 9 55.59 -61.48 -30.38
CA VAL A 9 54.98 -61.29 -29.06
C VAL A 9 55.05 -59.80 -28.65
N GLN A 10 56.21 -59.18 -28.78
CA GLN A 10 56.39 -57.73 -28.49
C GLN A 10 55.49 -56.84 -29.33
N ARG A 11 55.29 -57.17 -30.59
CA ARG A 11 54.39 -56.42 -31.48
C ARG A 11 52.90 -56.59 -31.08
N ARG A 12 52.51 -57.79 -30.66
CA ARG A 12 51.16 -58.06 -30.13
C ARG A 12 50.91 -57.32 -28.82
N VAL A 13 51.84 -57.36 -27.89
CA VAL A 13 51.77 -56.63 -26.62
C VAL A 13 51.68 -55.13 -26.85
N ALA A 14 52.50 -54.56 -27.80
CA ALA A 14 52.45 -53.16 -28.14
C ALA A 14 51.10 -52.76 -28.76
N ILE A 15 50.52 -53.59 -29.65
CA ILE A 15 49.19 -53.35 -30.23
C ILE A 15 48.09 -53.40 -29.16
N THR A 16 48.15 -54.39 -28.26
CA THR A 16 47.18 -54.49 -27.16
C THR A 16 47.27 -53.29 -26.19
N ALA A 17 48.49 -52.88 -25.85
CA ALA A 17 48.74 -51.69 -25.03
C ALA A 17 48.22 -50.42 -25.69
N LEU A 18 48.40 -50.27 -27.01
CA LEU A 18 47.87 -49.15 -27.78
C LEU A 18 46.35 -49.12 -27.83
N LEU A 19 45.71 -50.29 -28.02
CA LEU A 19 44.24 -50.44 -27.99
C LEU A 19 43.68 -50.15 -26.60
N CYS A 20 44.30 -50.63 -25.52
CA CYS A 20 43.91 -50.28 -24.17
C CYS A 20 44.10 -48.76 -23.90
N GLY A 21 45.23 -48.19 -24.34
CA GLY A 21 45.47 -46.74 -24.22
C GLY A 21 44.43 -45.88 -24.96
N MET A 22 44.03 -46.29 -26.17
CA MET A 22 42.96 -45.64 -26.90
C MET A 22 41.59 -45.79 -26.20
N ALA A 23 41.27 -46.97 -25.65
CA ALA A 23 40.02 -47.17 -24.89
C ALA A 23 39.98 -46.26 -23.65
N PHE A 24 41.12 -46.19 -22.90
CA PHE A 24 41.20 -45.26 -21.75
C PHE A 24 41.13 -43.79 -22.16
N ALA A 25 41.71 -43.39 -23.31
CA ALA A 25 41.59 -42.03 -23.81
C ALA A 25 40.16 -41.69 -24.22
N VAL A 26 39.42 -42.61 -24.82
CA VAL A 26 37.99 -42.43 -25.17
C VAL A 26 37.13 -42.33 -23.88
N VAL A 27 37.39 -43.16 -22.89
CA VAL A 27 36.69 -43.09 -21.59
C VAL A 27 37.05 -41.78 -20.87
N GLY A 28 38.31 -41.37 -20.88
CA GLY A 28 38.76 -40.11 -20.29
C GLY A 28 38.13 -38.90 -20.99
N ALA A 29 38.12 -38.88 -22.33
CA ALA A 29 37.44 -37.84 -23.09
C ALA A 29 35.93 -37.78 -22.81
N ARG A 30 35.28 -38.94 -22.66
CA ARG A 30 33.87 -39.05 -22.31
C ARG A 30 33.61 -38.59 -20.85
N LEU A 31 34.53 -38.83 -19.92
CA LEU A 31 34.42 -38.34 -18.54
C LEU A 31 34.56 -36.81 -18.51
N VAL A 32 35.48 -36.24 -19.28
CA VAL A 32 35.66 -34.78 -19.44
C VAL A 32 34.40 -34.15 -20.08
N ASP A 33 33.85 -34.78 -21.12
CA ASP A 33 32.59 -34.35 -21.74
C ASP A 33 31.44 -34.34 -20.76
N VAL A 34 31.28 -35.40 -19.95
CA VAL A 34 30.27 -35.49 -18.92
C VAL A 34 30.53 -34.53 -17.77
N MET A 35 31.77 -34.34 -17.33
CA MET A 35 32.08 -33.44 -16.20
C MET A 35 32.03 -31.94 -16.60
N LEU A 36 32.48 -31.57 -17.79
CA LEU A 36 32.56 -30.15 -18.18
C LEU A 36 31.33 -29.66 -18.95
N PHE A 37 30.73 -30.48 -19.79
CA PHE A 37 29.65 -30.04 -20.69
C PHE A 37 28.27 -30.55 -20.25
N ARG A 38 28.19 -31.73 -19.62
CA ARG A 38 26.92 -32.20 -19.05
C ARG A 38 26.74 -31.79 -17.60
N ALA A 39 27.80 -31.47 -16.85
CA ALA A 39 27.67 -30.83 -15.53
C ALA A 39 27.09 -29.42 -15.66
N ALA A 40 27.34 -28.69 -16.74
CA ALA A 40 26.67 -27.43 -17.00
C ALA A 40 25.17 -27.61 -17.28
N SER A 41 24.78 -28.70 -17.98
CA SER A 41 23.37 -29.06 -18.20
C SER A 41 22.71 -29.68 -16.97
N ALA A 42 23.46 -30.44 -16.17
CA ALA A 42 23.03 -30.95 -14.86
C ALA A 42 23.00 -29.83 -13.81
N ALA A 43 23.94 -28.88 -13.83
CA ALA A 43 23.90 -27.69 -12.98
C ALA A 43 22.71 -26.76 -13.34
N VAL A 44 22.28 -26.70 -14.62
CA VAL A 44 21.03 -26.05 -15.02
C VAL A 44 19.82 -26.88 -14.60
N ALA A 45 19.90 -28.21 -14.61
CA ALA A 45 18.87 -29.09 -14.04
C ALA A 45 18.89 -29.08 -12.49
N GLU A 46 20.06 -29.10 -11.86
CA GLU A 46 20.22 -28.94 -10.41
C GLU A 46 19.91 -27.52 -9.94
N SER A 47 20.16 -26.47 -10.73
CA SER A 47 19.65 -25.13 -10.39
C SER A 47 18.12 -25.04 -10.51
N ARG A 48 17.50 -25.91 -11.33
CA ARG A 48 16.04 -26.13 -11.28
C ARG A 48 15.61 -26.87 -10.00
N HIS A 49 16.45 -27.76 -9.44
CA HIS A 49 16.18 -28.49 -8.20
C HIS A 49 16.72 -27.80 -6.94
N ALA A 50 17.77 -26.96 -7.06
CA ALA A 50 18.34 -26.20 -5.94
C ALA A 50 17.51 -24.96 -5.55
N GLY A 51 16.46 -24.61 -6.29
CA GLY A 51 15.40 -23.67 -5.87
C GLY A 51 14.50 -24.22 -4.76
N GLY A 52 14.73 -25.46 -4.33
CA GLY A 52 13.76 -26.29 -3.59
C GLY A 52 13.67 -26.09 -2.09
N ASP A 53 14.45 -25.26 -1.41
CA ASP A 53 14.35 -25.20 0.05
C ASP A 53 14.34 -23.81 0.70
N LEU A 54 14.48 -22.74 -0.04
CA LEU A 54 14.24 -21.41 0.50
C LEU A 54 12.79 -21.02 0.23
N ARG A 55 11.89 -21.50 1.09
CA ARG A 55 10.52 -20.98 1.13
C ARG A 55 10.61 -19.49 1.41
N ARG A 56 9.83 -18.71 0.65
CA ARG A 56 9.68 -17.29 0.90
C ARG A 56 9.21 -17.06 2.34
N GLY A 57 9.88 -16.17 3.07
CA GLY A 57 9.59 -15.89 4.48
C GLY A 57 8.11 -15.56 4.72
N ASP A 58 7.59 -16.01 5.85
CA ASP A 58 6.22 -15.72 6.28
C ASP A 58 6.05 -14.24 6.60
N ILE A 59 4.84 -13.73 6.40
CA ILE A 59 4.44 -12.39 6.84
C ILE A 59 3.39 -12.54 7.93
N PHE A 60 3.61 -11.85 9.04
CA PHE A 60 2.72 -11.82 10.20
C PHE A 60 2.23 -10.40 10.45
N ASP A 61 1.06 -10.27 11.07
CA ASP A 61 0.61 -9.00 11.64
C ASP A 61 1.40 -8.67 12.93
N ARG A 62 1.00 -7.58 13.62
CA ARG A 62 1.70 -7.13 14.84
C ARG A 62 1.58 -8.10 16.01
N ASP A 63 0.54 -8.92 16.06
CA ASP A 63 0.23 -9.86 17.13
C ASP A 63 0.65 -11.29 16.81
N GLY A 64 1.27 -11.51 15.62
CA GLY A 64 1.77 -12.81 15.17
C GLY A 64 0.75 -13.62 14.35
N GLU A 65 -0.38 -13.03 13.95
CA GLU A 65 -1.32 -13.66 13.04
C GLU A 65 -0.75 -13.77 11.64
N LEU A 66 -0.90 -14.94 11.01
CA LEU A 66 -0.34 -15.23 9.70
C LEU A 66 -1.10 -14.49 8.58
N LEU A 67 -0.36 -13.68 7.81
CA LEU A 67 -0.87 -12.91 6.67
C LEU A 67 -0.47 -13.51 5.32
N ALA A 68 0.73 -14.08 5.21
CA ALA A 68 1.19 -14.74 3.99
C ALA A 68 2.19 -15.86 4.28
N ARG A 69 2.04 -16.98 3.58
CA ARG A 69 2.90 -18.18 3.67
C ARG A 69 2.98 -18.88 2.35
N ASP A 70 4.11 -19.53 2.08
CA ASP A 70 4.24 -20.45 0.96
C ASP A 70 3.70 -21.83 1.33
N LEU A 71 2.77 -22.33 0.51
CA LEU A 71 2.29 -23.71 0.60
C LEU A 71 3.01 -24.59 -0.42
N PRO A 72 3.39 -25.83 -0.06
CA PRO A 72 3.99 -26.76 -0.99
C PRO A 72 2.96 -27.18 -2.05
N VAL A 73 3.34 -27.05 -3.30
CA VAL A 73 2.57 -27.47 -4.48
C VAL A 73 3.50 -28.18 -5.44
N ARG A 74 2.98 -28.61 -6.60
CA ARG A 74 3.78 -29.23 -7.65
C ARG A 74 3.59 -28.54 -8.98
N ASP A 75 4.69 -28.36 -9.71
CA ASP A 75 4.68 -28.10 -11.13
C ASP A 75 4.72 -29.45 -11.85
N VAL A 76 3.99 -29.60 -12.95
CA VAL A 76 3.85 -30.87 -13.64
C VAL A 76 4.38 -30.75 -15.05
N PHE A 77 5.27 -31.69 -15.38
CA PHE A 77 5.92 -31.80 -16.68
C PHE A 77 5.60 -33.15 -17.31
N VAL A 78 5.65 -33.21 -18.63
CA VAL A 78 5.54 -34.43 -19.42
C VAL A 78 6.52 -34.38 -20.60
N GLN A 79 7.05 -35.53 -20.98
CA GLN A 79 7.85 -35.67 -22.19
C GLN A 79 6.99 -36.17 -23.34
N PRO A 80 6.61 -35.30 -24.32
CA PRO A 80 5.65 -35.67 -25.37
C PRO A 80 6.12 -36.81 -26.28
N SER A 81 7.44 -36.96 -26.47
CA SER A 81 8.04 -37.97 -27.36
C SER A 81 7.87 -39.41 -26.89
N VAL A 82 7.49 -39.66 -25.62
CA VAL A 82 7.25 -41.01 -25.09
C VAL A 82 5.76 -41.33 -24.93
N LEU A 83 4.87 -40.40 -25.29
CA LEU A 83 3.44 -40.60 -25.26
C LEU A 83 2.99 -41.36 -26.55
N GLU A 84 2.26 -42.47 -26.41
CA GLU A 84 1.76 -43.23 -27.53
C GLU A 84 0.81 -42.39 -28.40
N ASN A 85 -0.06 -41.60 -27.76
CA ASN A 85 -0.97 -40.67 -28.45
C ASN A 85 -0.92 -39.29 -27.76
N ALA A 86 -0.07 -38.41 -28.24
CA ALA A 86 0.12 -37.08 -27.68
C ALA A 86 -1.14 -36.22 -27.69
N ARG A 87 -2.06 -36.44 -28.65
CA ARG A 87 -3.33 -35.71 -28.73
C ARG A 87 -4.33 -36.15 -27.68
N ALA A 88 -4.50 -37.48 -27.48
CA ALA A 88 -5.34 -38.02 -26.42
C ALA A 88 -4.80 -37.62 -25.03
N ALA A 89 -3.50 -37.74 -24.83
CA ALA A 89 -2.85 -37.32 -23.58
C ALA A 89 -3.01 -35.81 -23.32
N ALA A 90 -2.96 -34.96 -24.33
CA ALA A 90 -3.22 -33.53 -24.18
C ALA A 90 -4.66 -33.24 -23.71
N HIS A 91 -5.63 -34.00 -24.18
CA HIS A 91 -7.03 -33.90 -23.74
C HIS A 91 -7.20 -34.32 -22.28
N GLU A 92 -6.68 -35.48 -21.91
CA GLU A 92 -6.76 -36.00 -20.53
C GLU A 92 -6.03 -35.10 -19.52
N LEU A 93 -4.81 -34.67 -19.86
CA LEU A 93 -4.02 -33.76 -19.03
C LEU A 93 -4.71 -32.40 -18.88
N ALA A 94 -5.31 -31.88 -19.95
CA ALA A 94 -6.04 -30.63 -19.92
C ALA A 94 -7.23 -30.68 -18.96
N GLY A 95 -8.01 -31.75 -19.01
CA GLY A 95 -9.15 -31.98 -18.12
C GLY A 95 -8.73 -32.13 -16.65
N ALA A 96 -7.71 -32.96 -16.36
CA ALA A 96 -7.26 -33.22 -15.02
C ALA A 96 -6.55 -32.00 -14.37
N ALA A 97 -5.76 -31.26 -15.14
CA ALA A 97 -5.03 -30.07 -14.66
C ALA A 97 -5.83 -28.75 -14.74
N GLY A 98 -6.98 -28.74 -15.41
CA GLY A 98 -7.77 -27.52 -15.62
C GLY A 98 -7.09 -26.50 -16.55
N VAL A 99 -6.34 -26.96 -17.57
CA VAL A 99 -5.62 -26.10 -18.53
C VAL A 99 -6.15 -26.24 -19.94
N SER A 100 -5.75 -25.34 -20.84
CA SER A 100 -6.23 -25.37 -22.23
C SER A 100 -5.64 -26.55 -23.03
N GLU A 101 -6.48 -27.44 -23.54
CA GLU A 101 -6.12 -28.55 -24.44
C GLU A 101 -5.43 -28.04 -25.72
N THR A 102 -5.93 -26.96 -26.32
CA THR A 102 -5.34 -26.35 -27.52
C THR A 102 -3.91 -25.86 -27.26
N ARG A 103 -3.64 -25.34 -26.05
CA ARG A 103 -2.28 -24.94 -25.63
C ARG A 103 -1.39 -26.15 -25.53
N LEU A 104 -1.81 -27.21 -24.82
CA LEU A 104 -1.00 -28.42 -24.64
C LEU A 104 -0.73 -29.11 -25.98
N SER A 105 -1.73 -29.27 -26.85
CA SER A 105 -1.56 -29.88 -28.18
C SER A 105 -0.52 -29.12 -29.02
N ARG A 106 -0.52 -27.81 -29.02
CA ARG A 106 0.51 -26.98 -29.70
C ARG A 106 1.90 -27.18 -29.11
N LEU A 107 2.00 -27.20 -27.79
CA LEU A 107 3.28 -27.41 -27.09
C LEU A 107 3.85 -28.79 -27.37
N PHE A 108 3.02 -29.83 -27.37
CA PHE A 108 3.44 -31.20 -27.69
C PHE A 108 3.93 -31.33 -29.12
N ALA A 109 3.24 -30.69 -30.08
CA ALA A 109 3.67 -30.69 -31.48
C ALA A 109 5.01 -29.95 -31.67
N SER A 110 5.28 -28.89 -30.91
CA SER A 110 6.52 -28.13 -31.02
C SER A 110 7.73 -28.73 -30.24
N HIS A 111 7.48 -29.66 -29.29
CA HIS A 111 8.48 -30.31 -28.44
C HIS A 111 8.44 -31.83 -28.56
N ALA A 112 8.36 -32.35 -29.80
CA ALA A 112 8.27 -33.78 -30.08
C ALA A 112 9.63 -34.52 -30.07
N LYS A 113 10.75 -33.83 -29.80
CA LYS A 113 12.07 -34.44 -29.75
C LYS A 113 12.28 -35.21 -28.45
N ALA A 114 13.06 -36.29 -28.54
CA ALA A 114 13.44 -37.06 -27.35
C ALA A 114 14.21 -36.19 -26.35
N GLY A 115 13.76 -36.19 -25.10
CA GLY A 115 14.36 -35.39 -24.03
C GLY A 115 13.74 -34.00 -23.79
N ASP A 116 12.81 -33.55 -24.66
CA ASP A 116 12.09 -32.30 -24.44
C ASP A 116 10.96 -32.52 -23.40
N TYR A 117 10.98 -31.74 -22.34
CA TYR A 117 9.90 -31.68 -21.35
C TYR A 117 9.01 -30.46 -21.56
N VAL A 118 7.70 -30.69 -21.49
CA VAL A 118 6.69 -29.66 -21.60
C VAL A 118 6.03 -29.42 -20.25
N LEU A 119 5.99 -28.19 -19.81
CA LEU A 119 5.26 -27.78 -18.62
C LEU A 119 3.75 -27.85 -18.88
N VAL A 120 3.08 -28.81 -18.24
CA VAL A 120 1.62 -29.01 -18.30
C VAL A 120 0.92 -27.92 -17.50
N ALA A 121 1.25 -27.83 -16.21
CA ALA A 121 0.66 -26.85 -15.30
C ALA A 121 1.63 -26.51 -14.16
N ARG A 122 1.46 -25.30 -13.62
CA ARG A 122 2.23 -24.80 -12.47
C ARG A 122 1.38 -24.78 -11.21
N GLN A 123 2.03 -24.94 -10.07
CA GLN A 123 1.47 -24.71 -8.74
C GLN A 123 0.14 -25.46 -8.50
N LEU A 124 0.09 -26.73 -8.94
CA LEU A 124 -1.10 -27.55 -8.82
C LEU A 124 -1.41 -27.89 -7.35
N PRO A 125 -2.66 -27.75 -6.92
CA PRO A 125 -3.09 -28.19 -5.60
C PRO A 125 -3.14 -29.73 -5.52
N PRO A 126 -3.10 -30.32 -4.30
CA PRO A 126 -3.01 -31.76 -4.10
C PRO A 126 -4.08 -32.59 -4.80
N ASP A 127 -5.31 -32.09 -4.90
CA ASP A 127 -6.43 -32.75 -5.58
C ASP A 127 -6.22 -32.86 -7.10
N ALA A 128 -5.66 -31.83 -7.73
CA ALA A 128 -5.31 -31.87 -9.15
C ALA A 128 -4.09 -32.77 -9.41
N GLN A 129 -3.13 -32.81 -8.48
CA GLN A 129 -1.99 -33.75 -8.54
C GLN A 129 -2.49 -35.19 -8.51
N ALA A 130 -3.44 -35.53 -7.62
CA ALA A 130 -4.01 -36.86 -7.53
C ALA A 130 -4.70 -37.28 -8.83
N ARG A 131 -5.56 -36.41 -9.40
CA ARG A 131 -6.21 -36.68 -10.70
C ARG A 131 -5.22 -36.93 -11.83
N LEU A 132 -4.12 -36.18 -11.88
CA LEU A 132 -3.08 -36.35 -12.89
C LEU A 132 -2.30 -37.67 -12.69
N ALA A 133 -2.00 -38.02 -11.44
CA ALA A 133 -1.33 -39.29 -11.14
C ALA A 133 -2.16 -40.51 -11.51
N GLU A 134 -3.48 -40.44 -11.35
CA GLU A 134 -4.43 -41.50 -11.73
C GLU A 134 -4.46 -41.78 -13.25
N LEU A 135 -4.04 -40.84 -14.10
CA LEU A 135 -3.95 -41.05 -15.54
C LEU A 135 -2.90 -42.09 -15.93
N GLY A 136 -1.90 -42.35 -15.07
CA GLY A 136 -0.86 -43.35 -15.31
C GLY A 136 -0.01 -43.08 -16.56
N LEU A 137 0.07 -41.83 -17.02
CA LEU A 137 0.79 -41.49 -18.26
C LEU A 137 2.29 -41.63 -18.06
N PRO A 138 3.01 -42.21 -19.02
CA PRO A 138 4.46 -42.31 -18.96
C PRO A 138 5.11 -40.91 -18.96
N SER A 139 6.24 -40.75 -18.27
CA SER A 139 7.02 -39.52 -18.17
C SER A 139 6.30 -38.31 -17.54
N LEU A 140 5.23 -38.54 -16.80
CA LEU A 140 4.61 -37.48 -16.00
C LEU A 140 5.46 -37.24 -14.73
N GLU A 141 6.06 -36.06 -14.66
CA GLU A 141 6.95 -35.67 -13.56
C GLU A 141 6.34 -34.54 -12.72
N PHE A 142 6.52 -34.64 -11.39
CA PHE A 142 6.00 -33.70 -10.42
C PHE A 142 7.15 -33.01 -9.68
N ASP A 143 7.51 -31.82 -10.11
CA ASP A 143 8.54 -31.04 -9.46
C ASP A 143 8.00 -30.29 -8.25
N VAL A 144 8.82 -30.19 -7.20
CA VAL A 144 8.48 -29.43 -6.01
C VAL A 144 8.42 -27.95 -6.37
N SER A 145 7.31 -27.32 -6.03
CA SER A 145 7.06 -25.90 -6.24
C SER A 145 6.39 -25.31 -5.01
N SER A 146 6.24 -23.98 -4.97
CA SER A 146 5.53 -23.29 -3.91
C SER A 146 4.50 -22.33 -4.47
N LYS A 147 3.43 -22.12 -3.69
CA LYS A 147 2.39 -21.12 -4.00
C LYS A 147 2.17 -20.23 -2.80
N ARG A 148 2.29 -18.92 -3.04
CA ARG A 148 2.02 -17.93 -2.00
C ARG A 148 0.54 -17.96 -1.64
N PHE A 149 0.25 -18.13 -0.37
CA PHE A 149 -1.09 -18.21 0.20
C PHE A 149 -1.31 -17.09 1.21
N TYR A 150 -2.46 -16.44 1.11
CA TYR A 150 -2.86 -15.30 1.96
C TYR A 150 -4.14 -15.67 2.72
N PRO A 151 -4.05 -16.23 3.93
CA PRO A 151 -5.21 -16.74 4.67
C PRO A 151 -6.24 -15.66 5.02
N LYS A 152 -5.81 -14.41 5.13
CA LYS A 152 -6.65 -13.24 5.44
C LYS A 152 -6.71 -12.25 4.26
N SER A 153 -6.72 -12.75 3.02
CA SER A 153 -6.56 -11.97 1.79
C SER A 153 -7.47 -10.74 1.70
N ARG A 154 -8.75 -10.86 2.10
CA ARG A 154 -9.70 -9.72 2.05
C ARG A 154 -9.30 -8.55 2.96
N ALA A 155 -8.60 -8.81 4.06
CA ALA A 155 -8.31 -7.77 5.04
C ALA A 155 -7.17 -6.83 4.65
N ALA A 156 -6.15 -7.32 3.91
CA ALA A 156 -4.92 -6.55 3.70
C ALA A 156 -4.31 -6.72 2.29
N VAL A 157 -5.06 -7.22 1.30
CA VAL A 157 -4.51 -7.57 -0.03
C VAL A 157 -3.83 -6.39 -0.73
N GLN A 158 -4.37 -5.18 -0.64
CA GLN A 158 -3.78 -4.01 -1.29
C GLN A 158 -2.49 -3.55 -0.61
N VAL A 159 -2.32 -3.83 0.68
CA VAL A 159 -1.10 -3.52 1.43
C VAL A 159 -0.04 -4.59 1.20
N LEU A 160 -0.42 -5.88 1.30
CA LEU A 160 0.49 -6.99 1.09
C LEU A 160 0.99 -7.03 -0.35
N GLY A 161 0.10 -6.81 -1.32
CA GLY A 161 0.42 -6.95 -2.73
C GLY A 161 0.40 -8.41 -3.18
N GLN A 162 1.15 -8.70 -4.25
CA GLN A 162 1.12 -9.98 -4.94
C GLN A 162 2.52 -10.44 -5.34
N VAL A 163 2.67 -11.74 -5.57
CA VAL A 163 3.87 -12.35 -6.15
C VAL A 163 3.54 -13.00 -7.50
N ASP A 164 4.56 -13.17 -8.36
CA ASP A 164 4.46 -14.01 -9.55
C ASP A 164 4.57 -15.50 -9.22
N ALA A 165 4.47 -16.34 -10.26
CA ALA A 165 4.58 -17.78 -10.11
C ALA A 165 5.99 -18.26 -9.70
N ASP A 166 6.99 -17.40 -9.79
CA ASP A 166 8.38 -17.67 -9.37
C ASP A 166 8.67 -17.12 -7.96
N GLY A 167 7.63 -16.68 -7.24
CA GLY A 167 7.73 -16.14 -5.89
C GLY A 167 8.41 -14.76 -5.82
N ARG A 168 8.43 -13.98 -6.91
CA ARG A 168 8.94 -12.60 -6.91
C ARG A 168 7.81 -11.65 -6.58
N GLY A 169 8.06 -10.71 -5.67
CA GLY A 169 7.10 -9.65 -5.35
C GLY A 169 6.84 -8.73 -6.55
N LEU A 170 5.56 -8.52 -6.86
CA LEU A 170 5.11 -7.67 -7.97
C LEU A 170 4.60 -6.31 -7.50
N THR A 171 3.96 -6.26 -6.35
CA THR A 171 3.33 -5.04 -5.80
C THR A 171 3.40 -5.02 -4.28
N GLY A 172 3.14 -3.86 -3.68
CA GLY A 172 2.97 -3.69 -2.24
C GLY A 172 4.17 -4.15 -1.41
N LEU A 173 3.91 -4.68 -0.22
CA LEU A 173 4.96 -5.15 0.69
C LEU A 173 5.67 -6.42 0.21
N GLU A 174 5.01 -7.26 -0.60
CA GLU A 174 5.68 -8.39 -1.25
C GLU A 174 6.79 -7.92 -2.19
N LEU A 175 6.60 -6.80 -2.89
CA LEU A 175 7.64 -6.16 -3.70
C LEU A 175 8.68 -5.48 -2.82
N GLY A 176 8.26 -4.66 -1.86
CA GLY A 176 9.18 -3.87 -1.05
C GLY A 176 10.08 -4.70 -0.14
N LEU A 177 9.55 -5.79 0.39
CA LEU A 177 10.29 -6.74 1.24
C LEU A 177 10.85 -7.93 0.45
N ASN A 178 10.83 -7.87 -0.91
CA ASN A 178 11.11 -9.02 -1.76
C ASN A 178 12.47 -9.70 -1.46
N LYS A 179 13.54 -8.91 -1.26
CA LYS A 179 14.86 -9.45 -0.93
C LYS A 179 14.83 -10.25 0.38
N ARG A 180 14.33 -9.63 1.46
CA ARG A 180 14.22 -10.23 2.79
C ARG A 180 13.43 -11.55 2.77
N LEU A 181 12.25 -11.50 2.12
CA LEU A 181 11.35 -12.64 2.06
C LEU A 181 11.93 -13.79 1.22
N ARG A 182 12.61 -13.51 0.11
CA ARG A 182 13.28 -14.53 -0.71
C ARG A 182 14.49 -15.17 -0.04
N GLU A 183 15.12 -14.49 0.91
CA GLU A 183 16.16 -15.06 1.78
C GLU A 183 15.58 -15.92 2.91
N GLY A 184 14.25 -16.15 2.93
CA GLY A 184 13.57 -16.96 3.95
C GLY A 184 13.28 -16.22 5.26
N HIS A 185 13.62 -14.94 5.37
CA HIS A 185 13.42 -14.17 6.59
C HIS A 185 11.98 -13.69 6.71
N ALA A 186 11.33 -14.04 7.80
CA ALA A 186 9.97 -13.59 8.11
C ALA A 186 9.90 -12.09 8.36
N ALA A 187 8.73 -11.49 8.10
CA ALA A 187 8.43 -10.09 8.40
C ALA A 187 7.25 -10.00 9.36
N GLN A 188 7.44 -9.28 10.47
CA GLN A 188 6.35 -8.89 11.37
C GLN A 188 5.95 -7.45 11.03
N LEU A 189 4.70 -7.29 10.61
CA LEU A 189 4.15 -5.99 10.23
C LEU A 189 3.64 -5.24 11.46
N SER A 190 3.48 -3.93 11.28
CA SER A 190 2.79 -3.06 12.23
C SER A 190 1.27 -3.15 12.13
N LEU A 191 0.73 -3.75 11.05
CA LEU A 191 -0.70 -3.94 10.87
C LEU A 191 -1.31 -4.73 12.02
N ASP A 192 -2.43 -4.24 12.55
CA ASP A 192 -3.30 -4.93 13.51
C ASP A 192 -4.55 -5.38 12.75
N LEU A 193 -4.75 -6.69 12.59
CA LEU A 193 -5.88 -7.22 11.83
C LEU A 193 -7.24 -6.80 12.38
N ARG A 194 -7.37 -6.57 13.69
CA ARG A 194 -8.62 -6.12 14.31
C ARG A 194 -8.93 -4.68 13.86
N VAL A 195 -7.93 -3.81 13.92
CA VAL A 195 -8.01 -2.41 13.47
C VAL A 195 -8.21 -2.34 11.96
N GLN A 196 -7.50 -3.18 11.20
CA GLN A 196 -7.62 -3.29 9.76
C GLN A 196 -9.04 -3.67 9.32
N PHE A 197 -9.62 -4.68 9.97
CA PHE A 197 -10.99 -5.12 9.69
C PHE A 197 -12.02 -4.05 10.07
N ALA A 198 -11.84 -3.40 11.22
CA ALA A 198 -12.72 -2.32 11.65
C ALA A 198 -12.69 -1.14 10.66
N LEU A 199 -11.49 -0.69 10.25
CA LEU A 199 -11.34 0.37 9.26
C LEU A 199 -11.98 0.00 7.92
N ALA A 200 -11.65 -1.17 7.36
CA ALA A 200 -12.15 -1.60 6.06
C ALA A 200 -13.69 -1.70 6.06
N SER A 201 -14.28 -2.25 7.13
CA SER A 201 -15.73 -2.38 7.27
C SER A 201 -16.45 -1.03 7.33
N GLU A 202 -15.92 -0.05 8.11
CA GLU A 202 -16.53 1.28 8.19
C GLU A 202 -16.37 2.08 6.89
N VAL A 203 -15.22 1.94 6.23
CA VAL A 203 -14.95 2.60 4.94
C VAL A 203 -15.87 2.03 3.85
N GLU A 204 -16.08 0.71 3.81
CA GLU A 204 -17.00 0.08 2.85
C GLU A 204 -18.45 0.51 3.11
N ALA A 205 -18.90 0.46 4.37
CA ALA A 205 -20.24 0.92 4.74
C ALA A 205 -20.48 2.39 4.34
N ALA A 206 -19.48 3.26 4.49
CA ALA A 206 -19.57 4.65 4.07
C ALA A 206 -19.56 4.79 2.53
N ARG A 207 -18.75 3.98 1.83
CA ARG A 207 -18.73 3.96 0.36
C ARG A 207 -20.11 3.60 -0.20
N GLU A 208 -20.74 2.59 0.35
CA GLU A 208 -22.10 2.18 -0.03
C GLU A 208 -23.14 3.23 0.36
N GLN A 209 -23.09 3.73 1.61
CA GLN A 209 -24.04 4.72 2.13
C GLN A 209 -24.10 5.98 1.26
N PHE A 210 -22.95 6.44 0.79
CA PHE A 210 -22.84 7.67 0.01
C PHE A 210 -22.66 7.41 -1.49
N ASP A 211 -22.84 6.17 -1.96
CA ASP A 211 -22.64 5.75 -3.35
C ASP A 211 -21.34 6.33 -3.94
N ALA A 212 -20.28 6.27 -3.15
CA ALA A 212 -18.99 6.83 -3.52
C ALA A 212 -18.26 5.89 -4.49
N LYS A 213 -17.59 6.47 -5.49
CA LYS A 213 -16.81 5.75 -6.49
C LYS A 213 -15.67 4.96 -5.88
N ALA A 214 -14.97 5.57 -4.93
CA ALA A 214 -13.91 4.95 -4.16
C ALA A 214 -13.90 5.50 -2.73
N ALA A 215 -13.30 4.75 -1.82
CA ALA A 215 -13.11 5.16 -0.44
C ALA A 215 -11.82 4.58 0.11
N GLY A 216 -11.27 5.20 1.14
CA GLY A 216 -10.10 4.66 1.80
C GLY A 216 -9.83 5.29 3.15
N GLY A 217 -8.89 4.69 3.88
CA GLY A 217 -8.49 5.20 5.16
C GLY A 217 -7.14 4.66 5.60
N ILE A 218 -6.53 5.37 6.54
CA ILE A 218 -5.25 5.06 7.17
C ILE A 218 -5.41 5.26 8.66
N VAL A 219 -4.93 4.30 9.45
CA VAL A 219 -4.72 4.44 10.89
C VAL A 219 -3.23 4.32 11.17
N MET A 220 -2.62 5.34 11.76
CA MET A 220 -1.19 5.31 12.08
C MET A 220 -0.90 5.79 13.50
N ASN A 221 0.17 5.28 14.09
CA ASN A 221 0.72 5.79 15.33
C ASN A 221 1.63 6.99 15.02
N VAL A 222 1.29 8.17 15.54
CA VAL A 222 2.01 9.42 15.22
C VAL A 222 3.41 9.48 15.84
N ASN A 223 3.71 8.67 16.87
CA ASN A 223 4.99 8.67 17.59
C ASN A 223 5.98 7.63 17.05
N THR A 224 5.48 6.56 16.44
CA THR A 224 6.33 5.50 15.88
C THR A 224 6.36 5.50 14.35
N GLY A 225 5.37 6.13 13.70
CA GLY A 225 5.16 6.06 12.26
C GLY A 225 4.55 4.74 11.79
N GLU A 226 4.23 3.82 12.69
CA GLU A 226 3.62 2.52 12.36
C GLU A 226 2.25 2.70 11.73
N ILE A 227 2.04 2.06 10.58
CA ILE A 227 0.73 1.94 9.94
C ILE A 227 0.01 0.74 10.55
N LEU A 228 -1.04 1.00 11.32
CA LEU A 228 -1.81 -0.03 12.00
C LEU A 228 -2.90 -0.62 11.11
N ALA A 229 -3.44 0.20 10.20
CA ALA A 229 -4.41 -0.23 9.21
C ALA A 229 -4.39 0.69 7.98
N MET A 230 -4.69 0.12 6.82
CA MET A 230 -4.85 0.87 5.57
C MET A 230 -5.88 0.17 4.69
N ALA A 231 -6.97 0.86 4.36
CA ALA A 231 -8.03 0.39 3.49
C ALA A 231 -8.08 1.19 2.19
N SER A 232 -8.28 0.52 1.06
CA SER A 232 -8.43 1.12 -0.27
C SER A 232 -9.51 0.38 -1.04
N LEU A 233 -10.66 0.99 -1.25
CA LEU A 233 -11.84 0.40 -1.88
C LEU A 233 -12.21 1.15 -3.17
N PRO A 234 -12.79 0.47 -4.18
CA PRO A 234 -13.11 -0.95 -4.20
C PRO A 234 -11.88 -1.85 -4.16
N ASP A 235 -12.02 -3.02 -3.54
CA ASP A 235 -11.06 -4.11 -3.60
C ASP A 235 -11.53 -5.20 -4.56
N GLY A 236 -10.65 -6.16 -4.90
CA GLY A 236 -10.98 -7.27 -5.82
C GLY A 236 -12.08 -8.21 -5.33
N PHE A 237 -12.59 -8.01 -4.13
CA PHE A 237 -13.60 -8.86 -3.49
C PHE A 237 -14.95 -8.16 -3.33
N SER A 238 -14.99 -6.83 -3.24
CA SER A 238 -16.22 -6.07 -3.01
C SER A 238 -17.03 -5.76 -4.28
N ASP A 239 -16.41 -5.83 -5.46
CA ASP A 239 -17.04 -5.41 -6.73
C ASP A 239 -17.08 -6.53 -7.80
N VAL A 240 -17.41 -7.74 -7.41
CA VAL A 240 -17.65 -8.81 -8.38
C VAL A 240 -18.84 -8.42 -9.28
N GLY A 241 -18.53 -7.94 -10.50
CA GLY A 241 -19.54 -7.57 -11.50
C GLY A 241 -19.62 -6.09 -11.86
N ARG A 242 -18.92 -5.19 -11.18
CA ARG A 242 -18.81 -3.78 -11.58
C ARG A 242 -17.54 -3.55 -12.43
N SER A 243 -17.72 -3.17 -13.69
CA SER A 243 -16.62 -2.78 -14.59
C SER A 243 -16.60 -1.27 -14.80
N ASP A 244 -16.35 -0.51 -13.72
CA ASP A 244 -16.26 0.95 -13.80
C ASP A 244 -14.83 1.45 -14.15
N GLY A 245 -13.95 0.54 -14.59
CA GLY A 245 -12.57 0.84 -14.97
C GLY A 245 -11.62 1.06 -13.77
N VAL A 246 -12.07 0.78 -12.55
CA VAL A 246 -11.27 0.92 -11.33
C VAL A 246 -10.47 -0.37 -11.08
N ASN A 247 -9.13 -0.29 -11.03
CA ASN A 247 -8.30 -1.46 -10.69
C ASN A 247 -8.47 -1.80 -9.20
N PRO A 248 -9.09 -2.95 -8.87
CA PRO A 248 -9.40 -3.32 -7.49
C PRO A 248 -8.17 -3.67 -6.65
N ASN A 249 -7.04 -4.02 -7.29
CA ASN A 249 -5.80 -4.37 -6.59
C ASN A 249 -4.89 -3.16 -6.35
N ARG A 250 -5.34 -1.96 -6.72
CA ARG A 250 -4.55 -0.74 -6.56
C ARG A 250 -4.71 -0.17 -5.15
N ASN A 251 -3.61 -0.02 -4.42
CA ASN A 251 -3.59 0.72 -3.17
C ASN A 251 -3.62 2.23 -3.43
N ARG A 252 -4.81 2.83 -3.42
CA ARG A 252 -5.01 4.25 -3.71
C ARG A 252 -4.43 5.17 -2.63
N MET A 253 -4.26 4.66 -1.41
CA MET A 253 -3.71 5.46 -0.31
C MET A 253 -2.23 5.79 -0.52
N VAL A 254 -1.53 4.95 -1.28
CA VAL A 254 -0.09 5.06 -1.56
C VAL A 254 0.16 5.54 -3.00
N ARG A 255 -0.60 5.00 -3.97
CA ARG A 255 -0.30 5.11 -5.42
C ARG A 255 -1.07 6.22 -6.14
N ASP A 256 -2.13 6.78 -5.54
CA ASP A 256 -2.88 7.89 -6.12
C ASP A 256 -2.54 9.20 -5.41
N VAL A 257 -2.68 10.30 -6.14
CA VAL A 257 -2.49 11.65 -5.60
C VAL A 257 -3.78 12.43 -5.72
N TYR A 258 -4.06 13.25 -4.72
CA TYR A 258 -5.30 13.98 -4.57
C TYR A 258 -5.04 15.44 -4.20
N GLU A 259 -5.81 16.35 -4.76
CA GLU A 259 -6.02 17.68 -4.17
C GLU A 259 -6.98 17.48 -2.98
N LEU A 260 -6.42 17.52 -1.76
CA LEU A 260 -7.18 17.18 -0.54
C LEU A 260 -7.98 18.37 0.03
N GLY A 261 -7.86 19.56 -0.58
CA GLY A 261 -8.59 20.74 -0.19
C GLY A 261 -8.31 21.17 1.25
N SER A 262 -9.34 21.53 1.97
CA SER A 262 -9.25 22.21 3.26
C SER A 262 -8.51 21.49 4.38
N VAL A 263 -8.21 20.20 4.27
CA VAL A 263 -7.31 19.54 5.25
C VAL A 263 -5.89 20.10 5.19
N PHE A 264 -5.47 20.65 4.03
CA PHE A 264 -4.16 21.32 3.87
C PHE A 264 -4.01 22.60 4.71
N LYS A 265 -5.12 23.20 5.16
CA LYS A 265 -5.10 24.36 6.05
C LYS A 265 -4.33 24.09 7.34
N ILE A 266 -4.23 22.83 7.76
CA ILE A 266 -3.39 22.40 8.88
C ILE A 266 -1.94 22.90 8.68
N PHE A 267 -1.39 22.77 7.46
CA PHE A 267 -0.01 23.15 7.16
C PHE A 267 0.17 24.67 7.04
N ALA A 268 -0.81 25.38 6.46
CA ALA A 268 -0.77 26.83 6.37
C ALA A 268 -0.80 27.48 7.75
N PHE A 269 -1.64 26.97 8.65
CA PHE A 269 -1.71 27.46 10.02
C PHE A 269 -0.47 27.07 10.83
N ALA A 270 0.01 25.84 10.72
CA ALA A 270 1.23 25.41 11.40
C ALA A 270 2.43 26.26 11.00
N LEU A 271 2.59 26.58 9.70
CA LEU A 271 3.65 27.47 9.22
C LEU A 271 3.51 28.89 9.77
N ALA A 272 2.30 29.45 9.72
CA ALA A 272 2.07 30.82 10.20
C ALA A 272 2.29 30.96 11.72
N MET A 273 1.95 29.92 12.51
CA MET A 273 2.26 29.86 13.93
C MET A 273 3.77 29.70 14.20
N GLU A 274 4.45 28.84 13.43
CA GLU A 274 5.91 28.62 13.52
C GLU A 274 6.69 29.90 13.20
N ASP A 275 6.27 30.65 12.19
CA ASP A 275 6.86 31.91 11.77
C ASP A 275 6.38 33.12 12.62
N HIS A 276 5.50 32.89 13.61
CA HIS A 276 4.89 33.94 14.45
C HIS A 276 4.22 35.06 13.65
N THR A 277 3.68 34.74 12.46
CA THR A 277 3.04 35.74 11.57
C THR A 277 1.57 35.95 11.89
N ILE A 278 0.97 35.10 12.74
CA ILE A 278 -0.44 35.17 13.16
C ILE A 278 -0.62 34.68 14.59
N GLY A 279 -1.44 35.38 15.37
CA GLY A 279 -1.96 34.94 16.66
C GLY A 279 -3.37 34.34 16.51
N LEU A 280 -3.80 33.52 17.47
CA LEU A 280 -5.10 32.84 17.44
C LEU A 280 -6.30 33.80 17.38
N ASP A 281 -6.18 34.96 18.01
CA ASP A 281 -7.23 35.98 18.14
C ASP A 281 -7.13 37.10 17.11
N ASP A 282 -6.08 37.07 16.25
CA ASP A 282 -5.91 38.06 15.19
C ASP A 282 -7.12 38.05 14.25
N GLN A 283 -7.71 39.23 14.06
CA GLN A 283 -8.88 39.43 13.23
C GLN A 283 -8.47 39.69 11.78
N LEU A 284 -9.02 38.90 10.87
CA LEU A 284 -8.82 39.06 9.43
C LEU A 284 -10.13 39.42 8.72
N PRO A 285 -10.05 40.31 7.72
CA PRO A 285 -11.22 40.66 6.91
C PRO A 285 -11.55 39.50 5.95
N ILE A 286 -12.75 38.95 6.09
CA ILE A 286 -13.23 37.84 5.25
C ILE A 286 -14.31 38.34 4.31
N GLY A 287 -15.36 38.94 4.83
CA GLY A 287 -16.41 39.66 4.15
C GLY A 287 -16.90 39.00 2.86
N ARG A 288 -16.68 39.70 1.72
CA ARG A 288 -17.08 39.24 0.39
C ARG A 288 -16.04 38.35 -0.31
N GLY A 289 -14.99 37.95 0.38
CA GLY A 289 -13.83 37.19 -0.12
C GLY A 289 -12.55 38.02 -0.13
N PHE A 290 -11.46 37.38 -0.56
CA PHE A 290 -10.12 37.98 -0.63
C PHE A 290 -9.69 38.18 -2.08
N LYS A 291 -9.37 39.42 -2.47
CA LYS A 291 -8.91 39.76 -3.83
C LYS A 291 -7.40 39.63 -3.92
N LEU A 292 -6.92 38.72 -4.81
CA LEU A 292 -5.50 38.54 -5.12
C LEU A 292 -5.27 38.79 -6.62
N GLY A 293 -4.70 39.94 -6.95
CA GLY A 293 -4.55 40.35 -8.33
C GLY A 293 -5.90 40.43 -9.05
N ARG A 294 -6.08 39.65 -10.11
CA ARG A 294 -7.35 39.52 -10.86
C ARG A 294 -8.32 38.49 -10.29
N TYR A 295 -7.88 37.67 -9.34
CA TYR A 295 -8.67 36.57 -8.78
C TYR A 295 -9.41 37.01 -7.51
N MET A 296 -10.56 36.40 -7.29
CA MET A 296 -11.36 36.57 -6.07
C MET A 296 -11.48 35.20 -5.38
N ILE A 297 -10.83 35.05 -4.26
CA ILE A 297 -10.94 33.84 -3.41
C ILE A 297 -12.17 34.02 -2.52
N ARG A 298 -13.12 33.10 -2.62
CA ARG A 298 -14.38 33.12 -1.88
C ARG A 298 -14.50 31.87 -1.02
N ASP A 299 -15.29 32.00 0.03
CA ASP A 299 -15.73 30.87 0.83
C ASP A 299 -16.98 30.22 0.22
N ALA A 300 -17.18 28.94 0.49
CA ALA A 300 -18.35 28.20 0.01
C ALA A 300 -19.64 28.68 0.69
N GLU A 301 -19.53 29.15 1.94
CA GLU A 301 -20.63 29.67 2.74
C GLU A 301 -20.43 31.15 3.04
N LYS A 302 -21.54 31.80 3.40
CA LYS A 302 -21.50 33.20 3.80
C LYS A 302 -20.79 33.35 5.15
N MET A 303 -19.70 34.09 5.19
CA MET A 303 -18.90 34.34 6.38
C MET A 303 -19.16 35.73 6.96
N PRO A 304 -18.89 35.94 8.27
CA PRO A 304 -18.83 37.27 8.88
C PRO A 304 -17.83 38.20 8.19
N ALA A 305 -17.96 39.50 8.40
CA ALA A 305 -17.01 40.48 7.82
C ALA A 305 -15.59 40.30 8.32
N MET A 306 -15.44 39.93 9.58
CA MET A 306 -14.16 39.66 10.25
C MET A 306 -14.25 38.31 10.95
N LEU A 307 -13.16 37.54 10.96
CA LEU A 307 -13.01 36.31 11.72
C LEU A 307 -11.66 36.29 12.44
N ALA A 308 -11.66 35.77 13.65
CA ALA A 308 -10.41 35.42 14.34
C ALA A 308 -9.70 34.26 13.62
N ALA A 309 -8.37 34.21 13.70
CA ALA A 309 -7.60 33.16 13.05
C ALA A 309 -8.07 31.75 13.45
N ARG A 310 -8.38 31.51 14.73
CA ARG A 310 -8.93 30.23 15.19
C ARG A 310 -10.25 29.86 14.51
N ASP A 311 -11.13 30.86 14.29
CA ASP A 311 -12.44 30.67 13.63
C ASP A 311 -12.29 30.43 12.12
N ILE A 312 -11.27 31.05 11.50
CA ILE A 312 -10.90 30.79 10.09
C ILE A 312 -10.60 29.29 9.88
N LEU A 313 -9.85 28.67 10.79
CA LEU A 313 -9.58 27.23 10.71
C LEU A 313 -10.83 26.40 11.04
N ALA A 314 -11.57 26.76 12.08
CA ALA A 314 -12.75 26.04 12.57
C ALA A 314 -13.88 26.03 11.53
N GLN A 315 -14.17 27.18 10.91
CA GLN A 315 -15.19 27.33 9.87
C GLN A 315 -14.65 27.08 8.46
N SER A 316 -13.35 26.77 8.37
CA SER A 316 -12.70 26.40 7.10
C SER A 316 -12.73 27.48 6.02
N SER A 317 -12.54 28.77 6.39
CA SER A 317 -12.50 29.88 5.41
C SER A 317 -11.30 29.78 4.46
N ASN A 318 -11.56 29.79 3.15
CA ASN A 318 -10.53 29.87 2.10
C ASN A 318 -9.94 31.28 2.02
N ALA A 319 -10.79 32.30 2.09
CA ALA A 319 -10.38 33.69 2.03
C ALA A 319 -9.44 34.06 3.18
N GLY A 320 -9.73 33.59 4.40
CA GLY A 320 -8.88 33.78 5.56
C GLY A 320 -7.57 33.01 5.46
N THR A 321 -7.64 31.73 5.09
CA THR A 321 -6.43 30.91 4.97
C THR A 321 -5.48 31.42 3.88
N ALA A 322 -5.99 31.90 2.75
CA ALA A 322 -5.16 32.50 1.70
C ALA A 322 -4.37 33.71 2.22
N GLN A 323 -5.01 34.58 3.01
CA GLN A 323 -4.32 35.72 3.65
C GLN A 323 -3.24 35.25 4.64
N ILE A 324 -3.54 34.22 5.44
CA ILE A 324 -2.58 33.64 6.39
C ILE A 324 -1.38 33.03 5.65
N ALA A 325 -1.62 32.23 4.61
CA ALA A 325 -0.55 31.57 3.84
C ALA A 325 0.39 32.60 3.18
N LEU A 326 -0.13 33.72 2.72
CA LEU A 326 0.65 34.78 2.08
C LEU A 326 1.60 35.51 3.06
N ARG A 327 1.34 35.46 4.37
CA ARG A 327 2.21 36.12 5.37
C ARG A 327 3.58 35.47 5.47
N SER A 328 3.67 34.15 5.31
CA SER A 328 4.94 33.41 5.27
C SER A 328 5.64 33.50 3.91
N GLY A 329 4.90 33.73 2.85
CA GLY A 329 5.42 33.86 1.48
C GLY A 329 5.74 32.55 0.78
N PRO A 330 6.03 32.61 -0.55
CA PRO A 330 6.15 31.45 -1.41
C PRO A 330 7.36 30.57 -1.10
N GLU A 331 8.53 31.13 -0.90
CA GLU A 331 9.77 30.40 -0.63
C GLU A 331 9.67 29.63 0.68
N ARG A 332 9.18 30.30 1.74
CA ARG A 332 9.04 29.72 3.06
C ARG A 332 8.00 28.59 3.08
N GLN A 333 6.84 28.79 2.43
CA GLN A 333 5.82 27.76 2.28
C GLN A 333 6.36 26.54 1.56
N ARG A 334 7.07 26.75 0.43
CA ARG A 334 7.66 25.64 -0.33
C ARG A 334 8.69 24.88 0.48
N ALA A 335 9.58 25.57 1.19
CA ALA A 335 10.57 24.94 2.05
C ALA A 335 9.92 24.13 3.18
N PHE A 336 8.88 24.66 3.80
CA PHE A 336 8.13 23.98 4.85
C PHE A 336 7.44 22.72 4.37
N LEU A 337 6.72 22.76 3.24
CA LEU A 337 6.08 21.58 2.65
C LEU A 337 7.10 20.52 2.21
N ALA A 338 8.29 20.94 1.77
CA ALA A 338 9.40 20.03 1.49
C ALA A 338 9.94 19.37 2.79
N ALA A 339 10.10 20.11 3.87
CA ALA A 339 10.50 19.59 5.18
C ALA A 339 9.50 18.59 5.76
N LEU A 340 8.19 18.79 5.50
CA LEU A 340 7.14 17.84 5.83
C LEU A 340 7.11 16.60 4.91
N GLY A 341 7.91 16.57 3.83
CA GLY A 341 7.98 15.46 2.88
C GLY A 341 6.89 15.46 1.79
N LEU A 342 6.09 16.53 1.68
CA LEU A 342 4.97 16.61 0.75
C LEU A 342 5.36 16.88 -0.71
N LEU A 343 6.62 17.26 -0.98
CA LEU A 343 7.12 17.56 -2.33
C LEU A 343 7.97 16.42 -2.92
N SER A 344 7.97 15.24 -2.30
CA SER A 344 8.69 14.04 -2.77
C SER A 344 7.83 12.79 -2.55
N PRO A 345 8.09 11.70 -3.31
CA PRO A 345 7.45 10.41 -3.03
C PRO A 345 7.68 9.99 -1.59
N ILE A 346 6.65 9.45 -0.95
CA ILE A 346 6.76 8.95 0.41
C ILE A 346 7.72 7.76 0.48
N ARG A 347 8.53 7.70 1.52
CA ARG A 347 9.44 6.58 1.79
C ARG A 347 8.82 5.66 2.82
N SER A 348 8.58 4.43 2.43
CA SER A 348 8.13 3.32 3.28
C SER A 348 8.60 2.00 2.70
N GLU A 349 8.24 0.88 3.30
CA GLU A 349 8.49 -0.46 2.74
C GLU A 349 7.63 -0.74 1.50
N ASP A 350 6.56 0.02 1.24
CA ASP A 350 5.86 -0.01 -0.04
C ASP A 350 6.57 0.95 -1.03
N PRO A 351 7.25 0.42 -2.07
CA PRO A 351 8.03 1.24 -3.00
C PRO A 351 7.18 1.98 -4.03
N GLU A 352 5.88 1.76 -4.04
CA GLU A 352 4.96 2.28 -5.05
C GLU A 352 4.44 3.70 -4.73
N GLY A 353 5.10 4.41 -3.81
CA GLY A 353 4.75 5.78 -3.41
C GLY A 353 4.62 6.74 -4.60
N ALA A 354 3.42 7.32 -4.77
CA ALA A 354 3.15 8.24 -5.86
C ALA A 354 4.01 9.50 -5.78
N ARG A 355 4.37 10.04 -6.95
CA ARG A 355 5.02 11.34 -7.04
C ARG A 355 3.99 12.44 -6.86
N PRO A 356 4.21 13.42 -5.95
CA PRO A 356 3.31 14.54 -5.79
C PRO A 356 3.30 15.42 -7.05
N ILE A 357 2.18 16.08 -7.29
CA ILE A 357 2.01 17.06 -8.37
C ILE A 357 1.89 18.43 -7.74
N TYR A 358 2.74 19.37 -8.15
CA TYR A 358 2.75 20.74 -7.67
C TYR A 358 3.29 21.70 -8.74
N PRO A 359 3.01 23.03 -8.65
CA PRO A 359 3.44 24.00 -9.64
C PRO A 359 4.96 24.12 -9.72
N ARG A 360 5.48 24.24 -10.94
CA ARG A 360 6.91 24.56 -11.16
C ARG A 360 7.25 25.98 -10.71
N HIS A 361 6.39 26.92 -11.06
CA HIS A 361 6.44 28.29 -10.57
C HIS A 361 5.60 28.39 -9.28
N TRP A 362 6.15 29.01 -8.25
CA TRP A 362 5.52 29.12 -6.94
C TRP A 362 5.50 30.60 -6.53
N GLY A 363 4.46 31.30 -6.95
CA GLY A 363 4.23 32.71 -6.67
C GLY A 363 3.14 32.93 -5.62
N GLN A 364 2.66 34.14 -5.49
CA GLN A 364 1.64 34.49 -4.51
C GLN A 364 0.31 33.77 -4.76
N THR A 365 -0.09 33.58 -6.02
CA THR A 365 -1.32 32.88 -6.36
C THR A 365 -1.26 31.42 -5.91
N GLU A 366 -0.17 30.74 -6.23
CA GLU A 366 0.07 29.36 -5.84
C GLU A 366 0.17 29.24 -4.31
N THR A 367 0.86 30.16 -3.65
CA THR A 367 0.94 30.19 -2.18
C THR A 367 -0.43 30.29 -1.54
N ALA A 368 -1.29 31.17 -2.04
CA ALA A 368 -2.64 31.33 -1.53
C ALA A 368 -3.49 30.08 -1.75
N THR A 369 -3.47 29.48 -2.96
CA THR A 369 -4.29 28.32 -3.30
C THR A 369 -3.82 27.04 -2.62
N ILE A 370 -2.51 26.81 -2.55
CA ILE A 370 -1.92 25.68 -1.83
C ILE A 370 -2.21 25.77 -0.32
N GLY A 371 -2.30 26.98 0.23
CA GLY A 371 -2.69 27.20 1.61
C GLY A 371 -4.00 26.53 1.99
N PHE A 372 -4.96 26.44 1.08
CA PHE A 372 -6.22 25.72 1.29
C PHE A 372 -6.34 24.43 0.44
N GLY A 373 -5.23 23.90 -0.09
CA GLY A 373 -5.12 22.57 -0.67
C GLY A 373 -5.53 22.45 -2.14
N HIS A 374 -5.48 23.53 -2.91
CA HIS A 374 -5.64 23.51 -4.36
C HIS A 374 -4.32 23.77 -5.07
N GLY A 375 -4.12 23.15 -6.23
CA GLY A 375 -2.87 23.27 -7.00
C GLY A 375 -1.73 22.42 -6.47
N ILE A 376 -1.96 21.55 -5.50
CA ILE A 376 -1.03 20.53 -5.00
C ILE A 376 -1.76 19.21 -4.82
N SER A 377 -1.20 18.13 -5.38
CA SER A 377 -1.74 16.78 -5.22
C SER A 377 -0.71 15.88 -4.56
N VAL A 378 -1.10 15.20 -3.48
CA VAL A 378 -0.24 14.28 -2.72
C VAL A 378 -0.97 12.99 -2.43
N SER A 379 -0.23 11.91 -2.11
CA SER A 379 -0.87 10.67 -1.68
C SER A 379 -1.47 10.81 -0.26
N ALA A 380 -2.48 10.01 0.03
CA ALA A 380 -3.09 9.98 1.35
C ALA A 380 -2.07 9.65 2.45
N LEU A 381 -1.13 8.72 2.18
CA LEU A 381 -0.08 8.36 3.12
C LEU A 381 0.91 9.52 3.34
N SER A 382 1.29 10.26 2.28
CA SER A 382 2.14 11.45 2.42
C SER A 382 1.46 12.51 3.28
N PHE A 383 0.18 12.77 3.03
CA PHE A 383 -0.60 13.71 3.83
C PHE A 383 -0.70 13.29 5.29
N ALA A 384 -1.09 12.04 5.57
CA ALA A 384 -1.22 11.52 6.94
C ALA A 384 0.10 11.61 7.71
N THR A 385 1.23 11.27 7.05
CA THR A 385 2.57 11.40 7.63
C THR A 385 2.92 12.86 7.95
N ALA A 386 2.65 13.78 7.05
CA ALA A 386 2.89 15.21 7.28
C ALA A 386 2.00 15.77 8.41
N ALA A 387 0.72 15.37 8.46
CA ALA A 387 -0.19 15.76 9.52
C ALA A 387 0.24 15.19 10.89
N ALA A 388 0.79 13.97 10.93
CA ALA A 388 1.35 13.38 12.15
C ALA A 388 2.51 14.23 12.71
N ILE A 389 3.38 14.79 11.85
CA ILE A 389 4.45 15.71 12.27
C ILE A 389 3.88 16.93 13.00
N ILE A 390 2.77 17.48 12.50
CA ILE A 390 2.18 18.69 13.11
C ILE A 390 1.70 18.42 14.55
N VAL A 391 1.27 17.20 14.86
CA VAL A 391 0.64 16.91 16.16
C VAL A 391 1.53 16.16 17.15
N ASN A 392 2.61 15.50 16.70
CA ASN A 392 3.47 14.66 17.53
C ASN A 392 4.60 15.40 18.25
N GLY A 393 4.51 16.71 18.38
CA GLY A 393 5.57 17.57 18.91
C GLY A 393 6.53 18.07 17.84
N GLY A 394 6.17 17.99 16.56
CA GLY A 394 6.90 18.54 15.42
C GLY A 394 8.01 17.64 14.87
N ARG A 395 8.02 16.36 15.16
CA ARG A 395 9.09 15.43 14.77
C ARG A 395 8.76 14.70 13.47
N ARG A 396 9.66 14.73 12.49
CA ARG A 396 9.53 14.00 11.24
C ARG A 396 9.87 12.52 11.44
N ILE A 397 8.84 11.68 11.48
CA ILE A 397 8.95 10.23 11.58
C ILE A 397 8.42 9.63 10.29
N PHE A 398 9.24 8.82 9.61
CA PHE A 398 8.82 8.15 8.38
C PHE A 398 7.83 7.02 8.68
N PRO A 399 6.78 6.86 7.85
CA PRO A 399 5.83 5.79 8.02
C PRO A 399 6.51 4.43 7.77
N THR A 400 6.04 3.42 8.48
CA THR A 400 6.53 2.05 8.35
C THR A 400 5.39 1.05 8.47
N PHE A 401 5.48 -0.01 7.67
CA PHE A 401 4.62 -1.19 7.79
C PHE A 401 5.28 -2.30 8.63
N LEU A 402 6.50 -2.11 9.10
CA LEU A 402 7.18 -3.04 10.00
C LEU A 402 6.93 -2.65 11.46
N LYS A 403 6.70 -3.65 12.32
CA LYS A 403 6.57 -3.44 13.75
C LYS A 403 7.86 -2.87 14.32
N ARG A 404 7.73 -1.81 15.12
CA ARG A 404 8.83 -1.17 15.84
C ARG A 404 8.75 -1.46 17.34
N SER A 405 9.90 -1.51 17.98
CA SER A 405 10.02 -1.53 19.44
C SER A 405 10.40 -0.13 19.92
N GLY A 406 9.47 0.54 20.62
CA GLY A 406 9.66 1.86 21.20
C GLY A 406 9.45 3.03 20.23
N ASP A 407 9.58 4.25 20.76
CA ASP A 407 9.36 5.49 20.02
C ASP A 407 10.45 5.72 18.96
N ALA A 408 10.02 6.21 17.81
CA ALA A 408 10.93 6.55 16.73
C ALA A 408 11.60 7.91 17.00
N ARG A 409 12.90 7.98 16.68
CA ARG A 409 13.61 9.27 16.66
C ARG A 409 13.34 9.95 15.32
N GLY A 410 13.03 11.26 15.36
CA GLY A 410 12.77 12.07 14.18
C GLY A 410 13.45 13.44 14.29
N GLU A 411 13.72 14.04 13.13
CA GLU A 411 14.20 15.42 13.02
C GLU A 411 13.09 16.40 13.39
N GLN A 412 13.42 17.46 14.14
CA GLN A 412 12.48 18.51 14.49
C GLN A 412 12.20 19.40 13.28
N VAL A 413 10.94 19.52 12.90
CA VAL A 413 10.46 20.33 11.75
C VAL A 413 9.74 21.60 12.22
N ILE A 414 8.96 21.51 13.30
CA ILE A 414 8.32 22.64 13.96
C ILE A 414 8.55 22.56 15.47
N ALA A 415 8.45 23.69 16.14
CA ALA A 415 8.58 23.75 17.59
C ALA A 415 7.49 22.94 18.30
N PRO A 416 7.78 22.33 19.47
CA PRO A 416 6.78 21.62 20.26
C PRO A 416 5.60 22.53 20.66
N GLU A 417 5.83 23.79 20.86
CA GLU A 417 4.85 24.82 21.19
C GLU A 417 3.89 25.07 20.03
N THR A 418 4.40 25.15 18.79
CA THR A 418 3.60 25.22 17.57
C THR A 418 2.71 23.98 17.45
N SER A 419 3.28 22.80 17.69
CA SER A 419 2.52 21.54 17.69
C SER A 419 1.41 21.54 18.74
N ALA A 420 1.68 22.04 19.97
CA ALA A 420 0.68 22.14 21.03
C ALA A 420 -0.47 23.10 20.65
N THR A 421 -0.14 24.27 20.08
CA THR A 421 -1.12 25.24 19.59
C THR A 421 -1.98 24.63 18.47
N MET A 422 -1.37 23.91 17.54
CA MET A 422 -2.11 23.24 16.46
C MET A 422 -3.07 22.16 16.99
N ARG A 423 -2.71 21.40 18.02
CA ARG A 423 -3.61 20.46 18.67
C ARG A 423 -4.85 21.15 19.26
N GLN A 424 -4.67 22.28 19.95
CA GLN A 424 -5.78 23.08 20.47
C GLN A 424 -6.71 23.55 19.35
N LEU A 425 -6.14 24.05 18.25
CA LEU A 425 -6.90 24.47 17.07
C LEU A 425 -7.68 23.30 16.44
N LEU A 426 -7.05 22.12 16.32
CA LEU A 426 -7.72 20.94 15.76
C LEU A 426 -8.83 20.43 16.68
N ARG A 427 -8.68 20.53 18.01
CA ARG A 427 -9.78 20.27 18.94
C ARG A 427 -10.92 21.26 18.72
N TYR A 428 -10.61 22.54 18.61
CA TYR A 428 -11.62 23.59 18.37
C TYR A 428 -12.41 23.38 17.08
N VAL A 429 -11.79 22.86 16.01
CA VAL A 429 -12.50 22.47 14.76
C VAL A 429 -13.56 21.41 15.04
N VAL A 430 -13.30 20.49 15.98
CA VAL A 430 -14.23 19.39 16.32
C VAL A 430 -15.30 19.86 17.30
N THR A 431 -14.98 20.69 18.27
CA THR A 431 -15.97 21.16 19.25
C THR A 431 -16.89 22.26 18.68
N ASP A 432 -16.34 23.19 17.92
CA ASP A 432 -17.05 24.42 17.51
C ASP A 432 -17.17 24.60 15.99
N GLY A 433 -16.34 23.85 15.21
CA GLY A 433 -16.25 24.03 13.76
C GLY A 433 -16.99 22.96 12.93
N THR A 434 -16.41 22.72 11.75
CA THR A 434 -16.94 21.81 10.73
C THR A 434 -16.76 20.33 11.04
N GLY A 435 -15.99 19.98 12.10
CA GLY A 435 -15.64 18.61 12.47
C GLY A 435 -16.52 17.95 13.51
N LYS A 436 -17.61 18.58 13.95
CA LYS A 436 -18.43 18.14 15.11
C LYS A 436 -18.87 16.68 15.07
N LEU A 437 -19.20 16.16 13.90
CA LEU A 437 -19.66 14.77 13.73
C LEU A 437 -18.51 13.72 13.83
N ALA A 438 -17.27 14.17 14.00
CA ALA A 438 -16.14 13.28 14.28
C ALA A 438 -15.86 13.13 15.78
N ASP A 439 -16.53 13.90 16.64
CA ASP A 439 -16.30 13.81 18.08
C ASP A 439 -16.81 12.48 18.64
N VAL A 440 -16.00 11.88 19.50
CA VAL A 440 -16.29 10.60 20.14
C VAL A 440 -16.10 10.77 21.65
N ALA A 441 -17.17 10.62 22.39
CA ALA A 441 -17.17 10.79 23.83
C ALA A 441 -16.09 9.93 24.51
N GLY A 442 -15.25 10.56 25.33
CA GLY A 442 -14.17 9.91 26.08
C GLY A 442 -12.86 9.73 25.32
N TYR A 443 -12.72 10.29 24.11
CA TYR A 443 -11.46 10.12 23.33
C TYR A 443 -10.84 11.42 22.82
N ASP A 444 -11.39 12.58 23.19
CA ASP A 444 -10.86 13.91 22.86
C ASP A 444 -10.31 14.02 21.42
N VAL A 445 -11.21 13.85 20.46
CA VAL A 445 -10.84 13.90 19.05
C VAL A 445 -10.57 15.34 18.61
N GLY A 446 -9.45 15.58 17.96
CA GLY A 446 -9.17 16.79 17.19
C GLY A 446 -9.07 16.46 15.70
N GLY A 447 -9.34 17.40 14.80
CA GLY A 447 -9.25 17.09 13.38
C GLY A 447 -9.62 18.21 12.43
N LYS A 448 -9.62 17.90 11.13
CA LYS A 448 -9.96 18.85 10.06
C LYS A 448 -10.68 18.17 8.91
N THR A 449 -11.76 18.81 8.43
CA THR A 449 -12.50 18.44 7.23
C THR A 449 -11.80 18.92 5.95
N GLY A 450 -11.92 18.14 4.88
CA GLY A 450 -11.51 18.52 3.54
C GLY A 450 -12.59 18.20 2.51
N SER A 451 -12.99 19.18 1.74
CA SER A 451 -13.85 19.01 0.56
C SER A 451 -13.17 19.72 -0.60
N ALA A 452 -12.87 19.00 -1.66
CA ALA A 452 -12.25 19.55 -2.86
C ALA A 452 -13.03 19.12 -4.10
N GLU A 453 -13.25 20.03 -5.05
CA GLU A 453 -13.71 19.65 -6.38
C GLU A 453 -12.59 18.96 -7.14
N LYS A 454 -12.91 17.89 -7.87
CA LYS A 454 -11.93 17.15 -8.67
C LYS A 454 -11.50 17.96 -9.89
N ASN A 455 -10.20 17.92 -10.14
CA ASN A 455 -9.63 18.48 -11.36
C ASN A 455 -9.55 17.39 -12.43
N GLU A 456 -10.25 17.58 -13.55
CA GLU A 456 -10.18 16.71 -14.72
C GLU A 456 -9.72 17.53 -15.93
N GLY A 457 -8.57 17.17 -16.49
CA GLY A 457 -8.02 17.86 -17.66
C GLY A 457 -7.70 19.35 -17.44
N GLY A 458 -7.36 19.75 -16.22
CA GLY A 458 -7.04 21.14 -15.88
C GLY A 458 -8.25 22.01 -15.52
N ARG A 459 -9.43 21.41 -15.37
CA ARG A 459 -10.67 22.12 -14.96
C ARG A 459 -11.30 21.46 -13.75
N TYR A 460 -11.77 22.25 -12.80
CA TYR A 460 -12.56 21.76 -11.68
C TYR A 460 -13.97 21.40 -12.15
N VAL A 461 -14.40 20.20 -11.81
CA VAL A 461 -15.72 19.68 -12.19
C VAL A 461 -16.68 19.88 -11.02
N ALA A 462 -17.64 20.77 -11.22
CA ALA A 462 -18.64 21.08 -10.21
C ALA A 462 -19.37 19.80 -9.73
N HIS A 463 -19.60 19.69 -8.44
CA HIS A 463 -20.29 18.57 -7.78
C HIS A 463 -19.57 17.21 -7.80
N ARG A 464 -18.37 17.11 -8.37
CA ARG A 464 -17.51 15.94 -8.18
C ARG A 464 -16.52 16.21 -7.05
N LEU A 465 -16.90 15.82 -5.86
CA LEU A 465 -16.15 16.12 -4.66
C LEU A 465 -15.26 14.96 -4.25
N LEU A 466 -14.08 15.28 -3.75
CA LEU A 466 -13.31 14.42 -2.87
C LEU A 466 -13.55 14.95 -1.45
N THR A 467 -14.06 14.10 -0.56
CA THR A 467 -14.24 14.45 0.85
C THR A 467 -13.28 13.68 1.72
N SER A 468 -12.72 14.33 2.72
CA SER A 468 -11.74 13.72 3.62
C SER A 468 -11.86 14.26 5.04
N PHE A 469 -11.36 13.50 6.00
CA PHE A 469 -11.21 13.94 7.38
C PHE A 469 -9.89 13.41 7.95
N CYS A 470 -9.13 14.31 8.58
CA CYS A 470 -7.95 13.97 9.33
C CYS A 470 -8.27 14.12 10.81
N ALA A 471 -8.37 13.00 11.52
CA ALA A 471 -8.61 12.94 12.95
C ALA A 471 -7.35 12.55 13.71
N VAL A 472 -7.19 13.07 14.91
CA VAL A 472 -6.12 12.71 15.85
C VAL A 472 -6.72 12.49 17.22
N PHE A 473 -6.33 11.42 17.91
CA PHE A 473 -6.85 11.11 19.23
C PHE A 473 -5.85 10.35 20.13
N PRO A 474 -5.85 10.54 21.46
CA PRO A 474 -6.38 11.72 22.14
C PRO A 474 -5.60 12.96 21.66
N ILE A 475 -6.25 14.11 21.56
CA ILE A 475 -5.60 15.28 20.96
C ILE A 475 -4.60 15.97 21.90
N ASP A 476 -4.77 15.85 23.20
CA ASP A 476 -3.86 16.41 24.22
C ASP A 476 -2.51 15.64 24.28
N LYS A 477 -2.57 14.29 24.17
CA LYS A 477 -1.43 13.37 24.12
C LYS A 477 -1.53 12.47 22.90
N PRO A 478 -1.28 12.99 21.70
CA PRO A 478 -1.61 12.30 20.46
C PRO A 478 -0.87 10.96 20.33
N ARG A 479 -1.64 9.92 20.08
CA ARG A 479 -1.12 8.57 19.81
C ARG A 479 -1.46 8.11 18.41
N TYR A 480 -2.69 8.36 17.95
CA TYR A 480 -3.18 7.83 16.70
C TYR A 480 -3.77 8.92 15.81
N LEU A 481 -3.51 8.77 14.53
CA LEU A 481 -4.12 9.56 13.47
C LEU A 481 -4.98 8.62 12.62
N VAL A 482 -6.21 9.05 12.34
CA VAL A 482 -7.13 8.42 11.40
C VAL A 482 -7.37 9.39 10.24
N PHE A 483 -6.96 9.00 9.05
CA PHE A 483 -7.27 9.72 7.83
C PHE A 483 -8.24 8.90 7.00
N VAL A 484 -9.36 9.48 6.60
CA VAL A 484 -10.36 8.84 5.72
C VAL A 484 -10.68 9.75 4.55
N LEU A 485 -11.02 9.14 3.41
CA LEU A 485 -11.48 9.84 2.22
C LEU A 485 -12.59 9.07 1.51
N LEU A 486 -13.47 9.83 0.84
CA LEU A 486 -14.51 9.34 -0.05
C LEU A 486 -14.39 10.08 -1.38
N ASP A 487 -14.30 9.35 -2.47
CA ASP A 487 -14.18 9.89 -3.83
C ASP A 487 -15.54 9.92 -4.50
N GLU A 488 -15.97 11.11 -4.90
CA GLU A 488 -17.28 11.39 -5.51
C GLU A 488 -18.46 10.87 -4.66
N PRO A 489 -18.52 11.19 -3.33
CA PRO A 489 -19.67 10.79 -2.54
C PRO A 489 -20.91 11.58 -2.97
N HIS A 490 -22.05 10.92 -2.99
CA HIS A 490 -23.35 11.56 -3.22
C HIS A 490 -24.02 11.86 -1.88
N GLY A 491 -24.75 12.97 -1.80
CA GLY A 491 -25.58 13.27 -0.63
C GLY A 491 -26.75 12.28 -0.54
N ALA A 492 -27.14 11.91 0.67
CA ALA A 492 -28.29 11.05 0.86
C ALA A 492 -29.59 11.82 0.58
N LYS A 493 -30.15 11.66 -0.61
CA LYS A 493 -31.40 12.33 -1.04
C LYS A 493 -32.57 12.12 -0.05
N ALA A 494 -32.64 10.94 0.55
CA ALA A 494 -33.69 10.58 1.50
C ALA A 494 -33.62 11.37 2.83
N THR A 495 -32.44 11.84 3.24
CA THR A 495 -32.19 12.53 4.51
C THR A 495 -31.78 13.98 4.35
N GLY A 496 -31.63 14.48 3.09
CA GLY A 496 -31.14 15.84 2.80
C GLY A 496 -29.68 16.09 3.18
N VAL A 497 -28.90 15.01 3.46
CA VAL A 497 -27.48 15.12 3.84
C VAL A 497 -26.64 15.58 2.65
N MET A 498 -25.92 16.70 2.82
CA MET A 498 -25.01 17.21 1.82
C MET A 498 -23.76 16.34 1.67
N ALA A 499 -23.21 16.28 0.45
CA ALA A 499 -21.98 15.52 0.16
C ALA A 499 -20.68 16.16 0.69
N LEU A 500 -20.76 17.11 1.64
CA LEU A 500 -19.60 17.77 2.24
C LEU A 500 -18.93 16.88 3.30
N ALA A 501 -17.63 17.07 3.52
CA ALA A 501 -16.83 16.25 4.44
C ALA A 501 -17.34 16.26 5.88
N GLY A 502 -17.93 17.36 6.35
CA GLY A 502 -18.56 17.44 7.69
C GLY A 502 -19.69 16.44 7.88
N HIS A 503 -20.37 16.02 6.81
CA HIS A 503 -21.50 15.09 6.84
C HIS A 503 -21.18 13.70 6.28
N THR A 504 -20.00 13.51 5.68
CA THR A 504 -19.57 12.24 5.07
C THR A 504 -18.34 11.69 5.76
N ALA A 505 -17.16 12.31 5.56
CA ALA A 505 -15.89 11.82 6.08
C ALA A 505 -15.72 12.04 7.59
N ALA A 506 -16.27 13.12 8.18
CA ALA A 506 -16.16 13.37 9.62
C ALA A 506 -16.89 12.30 10.45
N PRO A 507 -18.19 11.99 10.20
CA PRO A 507 -18.86 10.91 10.94
C PRO A 507 -18.25 9.53 10.65
N LEU A 508 -17.68 9.27 9.45
CA LEU A 508 -16.93 8.06 9.18
C LEU A 508 -15.72 7.94 10.11
N ALA A 509 -14.92 9.02 10.24
CA ALA A 509 -13.77 9.01 11.14
C ALA A 509 -14.19 8.77 12.60
N GLY A 510 -15.28 9.40 13.05
CA GLY A 510 -15.85 9.17 14.39
C GLY A 510 -16.22 7.70 14.63
N ARG A 511 -16.91 7.04 13.69
CA ARG A 511 -17.24 5.60 13.80
C ARG A 511 -15.99 4.73 13.83
N VAL A 512 -15.00 5.02 12.97
CA VAL A 512 -13.72 4.30 13.00
C VAL A 512 -13.07 4.43 14.37
N ILE A 513 -12.94 5.65 14.92
CA ILE A 513 -12.33 5.90 16.23
C ILE A 513 -13.08 5.16 17.33
N ALA A 514 -14.40 5.30 17.40
CA ALA A 514 -15.22 4.63 18.40
C ALA A 514 -15.02 3.10 18.42
N ARG A 515 -14.78 2.52 17.24
CA ARG A 515 -14.58 1.08 17.08
C ARG A 515 -13.17 0.62 17.40
N ILE A 516 -12.14 1.40 17.01
CA ILE A 516 -10.74 0.98 17.15
C ILE A 516 -10.12 1.38 18.50
N ALA A 517 -10.58 2.44 19.15
CA ALA A 517 -9.98 2.93 20.38
C ALA A 517 -9.93 1.88 21.50
N PRO A 518 -10.99 1.08 21.75
CA PRO A 518 -10.93 -0.03 22.72
C PRO A 518 -9.94 -1.13 22.29
N MET A 519 -9.81 -1.39 20.98
CA MET A 519 -8.87 -2.40 20.46
C MET A 519 -7.41 -1.98 20.65
N LEU A 520 -7.16 -0.67 20.69
CA LEU A 520 -5.84 -0.05 20.90
C LEU A 520 -5.54 0.22 22.39
N GLU A 521 -6.32 -0.40 23.29
CA GLU A 521 -6.19 -0.28 24.74
C GLU A 521 -6.25 1.18 25.24
N MET A 522 -7.05 2.00 24.55
CA MET A 522 -7.32 3.37 24.98
C MET A 522 -8.45 3.33 26.02
N ALA A 523 -8.13 3.74 27.26
CA ALA A 523 -9.17 3.99 28.24
C ALA A 523 -9.97 5.23 27.80
N ALA A 524 -11.29 5.11 27.76
CA ALA A 524 -12.14 6.29 27.63
C ALA A 524 -12.04 7.12 28.91
N ASP A 525 -11.83 8.44 28.77
CA ASP A 525 -11.94 9.32 29.93
C ASP A 525 -13.35 9.20 30.51
N ALA A 526 -13.43 8.94 31.81
CA ALA A 526 -14.72 8.81 32.48
C ALA A 526 -15.53 10.09 32.21
N PRO A 527 -16.82 9.97 31.80
CA PRO A 527 -17.66 11.16 31.65
C PRO A 527 -17.67 11.87 32.98
N ILE A 528 -17.35 13.17 32.98
CA ILE A 528 -17.55 14.02 34.15
C ILE A 528 -19.06 13.98 34.45
N LEU A 529 -19.46 13.08 35.30
CA LEU A 529 -20.81 13.12 35.87
C LEU A 529 -20.94 14.50 36.51
N ALA A 530 -21.74 15.36 35.91
CA ALA A 530 -22.08 16.64 36.50
C ALA A 530 -22.45 16.35 37.95
N GLN A 531 -21.63 16.81 38.89
CA GLN A 531 -21.95 16.83 40.29
C GLN A 531 -23.18 17.72 40.39
N THR A 532 -24.36 17.10 40.36
CA THR A 532 -25.55 17.74 40.86
C THR A 532 -25.28 18.02 42.33
N SER A 533 -24.85 19.25 42.61
CA SER A 533 -24.84 19.80 43.95
C SER A 533 -26.25 19.77 44.48
N GLY A 534 -26.58 18.64 45.10
CA GLY A 534 -27.67 18.61 46.05
C GLY A 534 -27.26 19.43 47.24
N ASN A 535 -27.85 20.59 47.40
CA ASN A 535 -27.80 21.35 48.60
C ASN A 535 -29.01 20.91 49.46
N PRO A 536 -28.85 20.61 50.74
CA PRO A 536 -29.93 20.17 51.65
C PRO A 536 -30.94 21.28 51.94
#